data_5228f07e22feb62a1f1774b432f180e6
#
_entry.id   5228f07e22feb62a1f1774b432f180e6
#
_cell.length_a   1.000
_cell.length_b   1.000
_cell.length_c   1.000
_cell.angle_alpha   90.00
_cell.angle_beta   90.00
_cell.angle_gamma   90.00
#
_symmetry.space_group_name_H-M   'P 1'
#
loop_
_entity.id
_entity.type
_entity.pdbx_description
1 polymer ?
#
loop_
_entity_poly.entity_id
_entity_poly.type
_entity_poly.pdbx_seq_one_letter_code
_entity_poly.pdbx_strand_id
1 'polypeptide(L)'
;MSKADILWPMGALALLTFCVLGVIPFRRIGAALRKGITSDDFRYGESARVSGYVSIPNRAMMNLLELPVLFYIIGMMSYVTDSVGSAILYSAWLYVGLRIVHTAIHLSYNNVLHRLIAFAASNVVLIAMWVIFFVGLVVP
;
A
#
# COMPACT_ATOMS: atom_id res chain seq x y z
N MET A 1 -21.47 13.27 8.66
CA MET A 1 -20.51 12.32 8.08
C MET A 1 -21.25 11.03 7.79
N SER A 2 -21.17 10.53 6.57
CA SER A 2 -21.78 9.25 6.20
C SER A 2 -20.81 8.11 6.52
N LYS A 3 -21.31 6.94 6.97
CA LYS A 3 -20.44 5.76 7.11
C LYS A 3 -19.79 5.35 5.78
N ALA A 4 -20.40 5.68 4.65
CA ALA A 4 -19.86 5.43 3.33
C ALA A 4 -18.58 6.26 3.04
N ASP A 5 -18.29 7.31 3.81
CA ASP A 5 -17.12 8.14 3.58
C ASP A 5 -15.80 7.36 3.75
N ILE A 6 -15.80 6.26 4.53
CA ILE A 6 -14.63 5.37 4.69
C ILE A 6 -14.26 4.62 3.40
N LEU A 7 -15.21 4.45 2.49
CA LEU A 7 -14.96 3.76 1.21
C LEU A 7 -14.05 4.56 0.28
N TRP A 8 -14.00 5.89 0.43
CA TRP A 8 -13.14 6.73 -0.39
C TRP A 8 -11.64 6.50 -0.14
N PRO A 9 -11.11 6.55 1.09
CA PRO A 9 -9.70 6.21 1.33
C PRO A 9 -9.40 4.74 0.98
N MET A 10 -10.34 3.81 1.18
CA MET A 10 -10.16 2.42 0.74
C MET A 10 -10.02 2.33 -0.78
N GLY A 11 -10.89 3.01 -1.53
CA GLY A 11 -10.82 3.10 -2.99
C GLY A 11 -9.53 3.76 -3.49
N ALA A 12 -9.08 4.82 -2.81
CA ALA A 12 -7.83 5.51 -3.14
C ALA A 12 -6.60 4.59 -2.98
N LEU A 13 -6.57 3.77 -1.92
CA LEU A 13 -5.49 2.78 -1.73
C LEU A 13 -5.56 1.64 -2.77
N ALA A 14 -6.75 1.19 -3.12
CA ALA A 14 -6.92 0.21 -4.20
C ALA A 14 -6.43 0.78 -5.54
N LEU A 15 -6.76 2.03 -5.85
CA LEU A 15 -6.26 2.71 -7.05
C LEU A 15 -4.73 2.80 -7.07
N LEU A 16 -4.10 3.16 -5.95
CA LEU A 16 -2.64 3.15 -5.82
C LEU A 16 -2.07 1.76 -6.15
N THR A 17 -2.69 0.71 -5.63
CA THR A 17 -2.28 -0.68 -5.87
C THR A 17 -2.39 -1.03 -7.36
N PHE A 18 -3.47 -0.66 -8.04
CA PHE A 18 -3.62 -0.86 -9.48
C PHE A 18 -2.60 -0.05 -10.30
N CYS A 19 -2.28 1.17 -9.88
CA CYS A 19 -1.22 1.96 -10.54
C CYS A 19 0.14 1.26 -10.46
N VAL A 20 0.51 0.73 -9.28
CA VAL A 20 1.78 -0.01 -9.10
C VAL A 20 1.76 -1.32 -9.90
N LEU A 21 0.64 -2.04 -9.90
CA LEU A 21 0.45 -3.24 -10.71
C LEU A 21 0.71 -2.94 -12.19
N GLY A 22 0.21 -1.83 -12.71
CA GLY A 22 0.44 -1.39 -14.10
C GLY A 22 1.91 -1.12 -14.40
N VAL A 23 2.69 -0.59 -13.45
CA VAL A 23 4.12 -0.29 -13.66
C VAL A 23 4.96 -1.57 -13.88
N ILE A 24 4.57 -2.70 -13.29
CA ILE A 24 5.32 -3.97 -13.39
C ILE A 24 5.50 -4.42 -14.84
N PRO A 25 4.43 -4.62 -15.64
CA PRO A 25 4.58 -5.09 -17.03
C PRO A 25 5.34 -4.08 -17.90
N PHE A 26 5.13 -2.76 -17.71
CA PHE A 26 5.86 -1.76 -18.47
C PHE A 26 7.37 -1.86 -18.27
N ARG A 27 7.84 -2.01 -17.03
CA ARG A 27 9.28 -2.14 -16.74
C ARG A 27 9.84 -3.49 -17.21
N ARG A 28 9.06 -4.59 -17.10
CA ARG A 28 9.47 -5.93 -17.56
C ARG A 28 9.57 -6.00 -19.08
N ILE A 29 8.55 -5.51 -19.79
CA ILE A 29 8.56 -5.48 -21.27
C ILE A 29 9.69 -4.58 -21.78
N GLY A 30 9.87 -3.40 -21.19
CA GLY A 30 10.96 -2.50 -21.55
C GLY A 30 12.35 -3.13 -21.32
N ALA A 31 12.51 -3.94 -20.27
CA ALA A 31 13.75 -4.67 -20.02
C ALA A 31 13.98 -5.83 -21.00
N ALA A 32 12.93 -6.56 -21.35
CA ALA A 32 13.00 -7.63 -22.36
C ALA A 32 13.45 -7.08 -23.71
N LEU A 33 12.88 -5.95 -24.15
CA LEU A 33 13.19 -5.35 -25.44
C LEU A 33 14.61 -4.74 -25.51
N ARG A 34 15.12 -4.21 -24.36
CA ARG A 34 16.40 -3.48 -24.36
C ARG A 34 17.58 -4.28 -23.85
N LYS A 35 17.36 -5.26 -22.96
CA LYS A 35 18.42 -5.96 -22.21
C LYS A 35 18.43 -7.47 -22.43
N GLY A 36 17.58 -8.00 -23.29
CA GLY A 36 17.49 -9.44 -23.58
C GLY A 36 17.10 -10.27 -22.35
N ILE A 37 16.36 -9.69 -21.40
CA ILE A 37 15.79 -10.41 -20.26
C ILE A 37 14.62 -11.22 -20.78
N THR A 38 14.58 -12.52 -20.46
CA THR A 38 13.55 -13.46 -20.90
C THR A 38 12.57 -13.79 -19.79
N SER A 39 11.47 -14.47 -20.13
CA SER A 39 10.49 -14.97 -19.14
C SER A 39 11.12 -15.95 -18.14
N ASP A 40 12.15 -16.69 -18.55
CA ASP A 40 12.85 -17.64 -17.69
C ASP A 40 13.60 -16.95 -16.53
N ASP A 41 14.01 -15.69 -16.71
CA ASP A 41 14.63 -14.88 -15.64
C ASP A 41 13.67 -14.60 -14.48
N PHE A 42 12.37 -14.85 -14.65
CA PHE A 42 11.33 -14.65 -13.63
C PHE A 42 10.67 -15.96 -13.18
N ARG A 43 11.09 -17.11 -13.71
CA ARG A 43 10.42 -18.40 -13.49
C ARG A 43 10.43 -18.87 -12.02
N TYR A 44 11.53 -18.64 -11.31
CA TYR A 44 11.74 -19.06 -9.92
C TYR A 44 12.08 -17.88 -9.01
N GLY A 45 11.53 -16.72 -9.28
CA GLY A 45 11.91 -15.45 -8.71
C GLY A 45 12.71 -14.62 -9.70
N GLU A 46 13.38 -13.58 -9.22
CA GLU A 46 14.15 -12.71 -10.10
C GLU A 46 15.60 -13.21 -10.19
N SER A 47 16.09 -13.51 -11.39
CA SER A 47 17.48 -13.90 -11.61
C SER A 47 18.43 -12.72 -11.34
N ALA A 48 19.72 -13.00 -11.14
CA ALA A 48 20.76 -11.98 -10.96
C ALA A 48 20.90 -11.02 -12.17
N ARG A 49 20.35 -11.38 -13.33
CA ARG A 49 20.33 -10.54 -14.55
C ARG A 49 19.27 -9.42 -14.47
N VAL A 50 18.26 -9.59 -13.61
CA VAL A 50 17.17 -8.63 -13.47
C VAL A 50 17.67 -7.44 -12.64
N SER A 51 17.69 -6.26 -13.25
CA SER A 51 18.13 -5.04 -12.56
C SER A 51 17.12 -4.59 -11.49
N GLY A 52 17.60 -3.90 -10.44
CA GLY A 52 16.75 -3.33 -9.40
C GLY A 52 15.61 -2.45 -9.94
N TYR A 53 15.84 -1.73 -11.04
CA TYR A 53 14.80 -0.93 -11.70
C TYR A 53 13.58 -1.77 -12.13
N VAL A 54 13.78 -3.02 -12.52
CA VAL A 54 12.73 -3.94 -12.97
C VAL A 54 12.06 -4.64 -11.79
N SER A 55 12.82 -4.95 -10.72
CA SER A 55 12.33 -5.67 -9.54
C SER A 55 11.61 -4.78 -8.51
N ILE A 56 12.00 -3.51 -8.42
CA ILE A 56 11.42 -2.56 -7.43
C ILE A 56 9.89 -2.50 -7.47
N PRO A 57 9.18 -2.41 -8.62
CA PRO A 57 7.72 -2.36 -8.62
C PRO A 57 7.07 -3.61 -8.05
N ASN A 58 7.64 -4.79 -8.27
CA ASN A 58 7.14 -6.02 -7.68
C ASN A 58 7.26 -6.01 -6.15
N ARG A 59 8.38 -5.53 -5.62
CA ARG A 59 8.58 -5.37 -4.17
C ARG A 59 7.63 -4.30 -3.59
N ALA A 60 7.39 -3.20 -4.30
CA ALA A 60 6.42 -2.19 -3.90
C ALA A 60 5.00 -2.76 -3.87
N MET A 61 4.65 -3.60 -4.85
CA MET A 61 3.37 -4.31 -4.89
C MET A 61 3.19 -5.25 -3.70
N MET A 62 4.22 -6.05 -3.36
CA MET A 62 4.20 -6.92 -2.17
C MET A 62 3.87 -6.13 -0.91
N ASN A 63 4.54 -4.99 -0.68
CA ASN A 63 4.26 -4.11 0.47
C ASN A 63 2.83 -3.53 0.49
N LEU A 64 2.18 -3.39 -0.68
CA LEU A 64 0.79 -2.94 -0.77
C LEU A 64 -0.22 -4.08 -0.57
N LEU A 65 0.20 -5.33 -0.66
CA LEU A 65 -0.65 -6.49 -0.44
C LEU A 65 -0.53 -7.10 0.96
N GLU A 66 0.51 -6.75 1.71
CA GLU A 66 0.74 -7.26 3.07
C GLU A 66 -0.10 -6.50 4.12
N LEU A 67 0.47 -5.51 4.77
CA LEU A 67 -0.19 -4.77 5.86
C LEU A 67 -1.46 -4.00 5.45
N PRO A 68 -1.60 -3.47 4.23
CA PRO A 68 -2.84 -2.85 3.81
C PRO A 68 -4.09 -3.74 3.87
N VAL A 69 -3.94 -5.05 3.91
CA VAL A 69 -5.07 -5.96 4.18
C VAL A 69 -5.75 -5.61 5.50
N LEU A 70 -4.96 -5.32 6.55
CA LEU A 70 -5.50 -4.92 7.86
C LEU A 70 -6.23 -3.57 7.81
N PHE A 71 -5.80 -2.67 6.92
CA PHE A 71 -6.50 -1.40 6.68
C PHE A 71 -7.88 -1.63 6.03
N TYR A 72 -7.97 -2.50 5.03
CA TYR A 72 -9.25 -2.84 4.43
C TYR A 72 -10.19 -3.53 5.42
N ILE A 73 -9.65 -4.41 6.27
CA ILE A 73 -10.43 -5.09 7.31
C ILE A 73 -11.00 -4.07 8.29
N ILE A 74 -10.18 -3.18 8.87
CA ILE A 74 -10.68 -2.19 9.84
C ILE A 74 -11.65 -1.20 9.21
N GLY A 75 -11.42 -0.80 7.95
CA GLY A 75 -12.35 0.05 7.20
C GLY A 75 -13.70 -0.62 7.00
N MET A 76 -13.71 -1.90 6.60
CA MET A 76 -14.94 -2.68 6.43
C MET A 76 -15.64 -2.92 7.77
N MET A 77 -14.92 -3.28 8.81
CA MET A 77 -15.49 -3.45 10.15
C MET A 77 -16.17 -2.15 10.62
N SER A 78 -15.50 -1.01 10.48
CA SER A 78 -16.08 0.30 10.86
C SER A 78 -17.33 0.61 10.05
N TYR A 79 -17.36 0.28 8.77
CA TYR A 79 -18.52 0.48 7.91
C TYR A 79 -19.70 -0.39 8.34
N VAL A 80 -19.48 -1.69 8.60
CA VAL A 80 -20.53 -2.66 8.95
C VAL A 80 -21.10 -2.39 10.34
N THR A 81 -20.24 -2.00 11.29
CA THR A 81 -20.67 -1.69 12.68
C THR A 81 -21.19 -0.27 12.87
N ASP A 82 -21.25 0.53 11.80
CA ASP A 82 -21.66 1.94 11.84
C ASP A 82 -20.79 2.82 12.76
N SER A 83 -19.51 2.43 12.91
CA SER A 83 -18.55 3.05 13.82
C SER A 83 -17.60 4.03 13.11
N VAL A 84 -17.98 4.57 11.94
CA VAL A 84 -17.17 5.53 11.19
C VAL A 84 -17.27 6.91 11.81
N GLY A 85 -16.39 7.19 12.77
CA GLY A 85 -16.22 8.51 13.35
C GLY A 85 -15.15 9.34 12.60
N SER A 86 -15.09 10.64 12.92
CA SER A 86 -14.10 11.57 12.33
C SER A 86 -12.66 11.10 12.54
N ALA A 87 -12.35 10.56 13.73
CA ALA A 87 -11.02 10.06 14.06
C ALA A 87 -10.60 8.89 13.12
N ILE A 88 -11.50 7.93 12.89
CA ILE A 88 -11.24 6.81 11.97
C ILE A 88 -11.07 7.32 10.54
N LEU A 89 -11.93 8.23 10.08
CA LEU A 89 -11.87 8.73 8.70
C LEU A 89 -10.60 9.55 8.44
N TYR A 90 -10.21 10.46 9.34
CA TYR A 90 -8.97 11.22 9.19
C TYR A 90 -7.73 10.32 9.27
N SER A 91 -7.72 9.34 10.18
CA SER A 91 -6.64 8.35 10.24
C SER A 91 -6.55 7.51 8.97
N ALA A 92 -7.68 7.16 8.35
CA ALA A 92 -7.72 6.43 7.09
C ALA A 92 -7.07 7.24 5.94
N TRP A 93 -7.39 8.52 5.82
CA TRP A 93 -6.75 9.38 4.82
C TRP A 93 -5.27 9.61 5.10
N LEU A 94 -4.88 9.78 6.37
CA LEU A 94 -3.47 9.90 6.76
C LEU A 94 -2.70 8.63 6.42
N TYR A 95 -3.27 7.45 6.70
CA TYR A 95 -2.69 6.16 6.31
C TYR A 95 -2.45 6.08 4.81
N VAL A 96 -3.46 6.39 3.99
CA VAL A 96 -3.36 6.36 2.53
C VAL A 96 -2.30 7.35 2.04
N GLY A 97 -2.27 8.57 2.57
CA GLY A 97 -1.25 9.57 2.23
C GLY A 97 0.18 9.07 2.50
N LEU A 98 0.41 8.46 3.67
CA LEU A 98 1.71 7.88 4.03
C LEU A 98 2.07 6.69 3.12
N ARG A 99 1.10 5.87 2.71
CA ARG A 99 1.32 4.77 1.76
C ARG A 99 1.67 5.28 0.35
N ILE A 100 1.05 6.39 -0.08
CA ILE A 100 1.41 7.06 -1.34
C ILE A 100 2.86 7.56 -1.26
N VAL A 101 3.24 8.26 -0.20
CA VAL A 101 4.62 8.75 0.01
C VAL A 101 5.61 7.59 0.03
N HIS A 102 5.34 6.53 0.80
CA HIS A 102 6.17 5.32 0.84
C HIS A 102 6.39 4.73 -0.56
N THR A 103 5.30 4.56 -1.31
CA THR A 103 5.32 3.96 -2.64
C THR A 103 6.07 4.86 -3.64
N ALA A 104 5.88 6.18 -3.57
CA ALA A 104 6.58 7.14 -4.41
C ALA A 104 8.10 7.11 -4.17
N ILE A 105 8.54 7.08 -2.90
CA ILE A 105 9.96 6.91 -2.55
C ILE A 105 10.49 5.58 -3.10
N HIS A 106 9.73 4.49 -2.93
CA HIS A 106 10.13 3.16 -3.36
C HIS A 106 10.31 3.06 -4.88
N LEU A 107 9.40 3.66 -5.66
CA LEU A 107 9.43 3.61 -7.12
C LEU A 107 10.40 4.62 -7.76
N SER A 108 10.81 5.67 -7.03
CA SER A 108 11.71 6.72 -7.52
C SER A 108 13.16 6.50 -7.09
N TYR A 109 13.60 7.20 -6.06
CA TYR A 109 14.99 7.19 -5.61
C TYR A 109 15.34 6.09 -4.59
N ASN A 110 14.33 5.37 -4.09
CA ASN A 110 14.42 4.16 -3.27
C ASN A 110 15.39 4.24 -2.07
N ASN A 111 15.44 5.38 -1.39
CA ASN A 111 16.23 5.52 -0.17
C ASN A 111 15.60 4.68 0.96
N VAL A 112 16.39 3.76 1.51
CA VAL A 112 15.91 2.78 2.50
C VAL A 112 15.41 3.45 3.78
N LEU A 113 16.09 4.49 4.27
CA LEU A 113 15.72 5.17 5.50
C LEU A 113 14.41 5.96 5.33
N HIS A 114 14.29 6.75 4.26
CA HIS A 114 13.06 7.51 4.00
C HIS A 114 11.86 6.57 3.81
N ARG A 115 12.06 5.47 3.11
CA ARG A 115 11.05 4.43 2.93
C ARG A 115 10.64 3.80 4.25
N LEU A 116 11.62 3.48 5.12
CA LEU A 116 11.37 2.89 6.44
C LEU A 116 10.56 3.85 7.33
N ILE A 117 10.89 5.15 7.33
CA ILE A 117 10.16 6.16 8.11
C ILE A 117 8.70 6.24 7.64
N ALA A 118 8.45 6.37 6.34
CA ALA A 118 7.10 6.44 5.81
C ALA A 118 6.29 5.15 6.08
N PHE A 119 6.95 3.99 5.99
CA PHE A 119 6.37 2.69 6.32
C PHE A 119 6.01 2.60 7.80
N ALA A 120 6.94 2.90 8.70
CA ALA A 120 6.72 2.85 10.14
C ALA A 120 5.60 3.82 10.57
N ALA A 121 5.62 5.06 10.06
CA ALA A 121 4.58 6.04 10.34
C ALA A 121 3.19 5.55 9.89
N SER A 122 3.07 4.96 8.70
CA SER A 122 1.80 4.39 8.25
C SER A 122 1.30 3.26 9.14
N ASN A 123 2.20 2.41 9.64
CA ASN A 123 1.84 1.31 10.53
C ASN A 123 1.38 1.80 11.91
N VAL A 124 2.02 2.85 12.45
CA VAL A 124 1.56 3.50 13.69
C VAL A 124 0.13 4.04 13.53
N VAL A 125 -0.17 4.68 12.41
CA VAL A 125 -1.53 5.15 12.12
C VAL A 125 -2.51 3.98 12.01
N LEU A 126 -2.12 2.89 11.36
CA LEU A 126 -2.97 1.69 11.25
C LEU A 126 -3.26 1.08 12.63
N ILE A 127 -2.25 0.97 13.49
CA ILE A 127 -2.43 0.50 14.87
C ILE A 127 -3.38 1.44 15.63
N ALA A 128 -3.21 2.76 15.49
CA ALA A 128 -4.10 3.73 16.11
C ALA A 128 -5.56 3.57 15.65
N MET A 129 -5.80 3.31 14.36
CA MET A 129 -7.14 3.03 13.85
C MET A 129 -7.77 1.82 14.54
N TRP A 130 -7.02 0.72 14.72
CA TRP A 130 -7.50 -0.45 15.43
C TRP A 130 -7.81 -0.16 16.90
N VAL A 131 -6.96 0.60 17.59
CA VAL A 131 -7.18 1.03 18.97
C VAL A 131 -8.44 1.89 19.08
N ILE A 132 -8.59 2.91 18.22
CA ILE A 132 -9.76 3.79 18.21
C ILE A 132 -11.04 2.99 18.01
N PHE A 133 -11.03 2.03 17.07
CA PHE A 133 -12.18 1.19 16.81
C PHE A 133 -12.58 0.36 18.03
N PHE A 134 -11.65 -0.37 18.65
CA PHE A 134 -11.96 -1.20 19.80
C PHE A 134 -12.34 -0.40 21.05
N VAL A 135 -11.70 0.74 21.26
CA VAL A 135 -12.10 1.66 22.37
C VAL A 135 -13.53 2.16 22.15
N GLY A 136 -13.89 2.52 20.91
CA GLY A 136 -15.24 2.97 20.59
C GLY A 136 -16.32 1.87 20.69
N LEU A 137 -15.92 0.58 20.63
CA LEU A 137 -16.86 -0.52 20.90
C LEU A 137 -17.13 -0.75 22.41
N VAL A 138 -16.18 -0.39 23.26
CA VAL A 138 -16.24 -0.64 24.71
C VAL A 138 -16.80 0.57 25.45
N VAL A 139 -16.55 1.77 24.93
CA VAL A 139 -16.98 3.05 25.54
C VAL A 139 -18.00 3.69 24.59
N PRO A 140 -19.29 3.44 24.79
CA PRO A 140 -20.35 3.98 23.94
C PRO A 140 -20.53 5.49 24.10
#